data_46b3047796f383655728eef375fd550d
#
_entry.id   46b3047796f383655728eef375fd550d
#
_cell.length_a   1.000
_cell.length_b   1.000
_cell.length_c   1.000
_cell.angle_alpha   90.00
_cell.angle_beta   90.00
_cell.angle_gamma   90.00
#
_symmetry.space_group_name_H-M   'P 1'
#
loop_
_entity.id
_entity.type
_entity.pdbx_description
1 polymer ?
#
loop_
_entity_poly.entity_id
_entity_poly.type
_entity_poly.pdbx_seq_one_letter_code
_entity_poly.pdbx_strand_id
1 'polypeptide(L)'
;MADYHFVYKDVEGTSTQWDDIQRKLGNLPPKPAPFKPPSFTSSPDEESIPKDKSWVDEKTEEELEELEDDLDDDRFLEEYRKKRLVEMREAAKVSKYGSVIPISGSDFIREVSQAPSDVWVVVILYKEGIPECTLLMRCLDELASRYPATKFVKIISTDCIPNYPDCNLPTLLVYNNGSVKGNYVGVHHFGRRCTPEGVALVLCQSDPVLNDGQSGSDQSREAVIRGVRKRFLEKVVVEHEEDDDGSSSD
;
A
#
# COMPACT_ATOMS: atom_id res chain seq x y z
N MET A 1 41.64 -13.26 70.05
CA MET A 1 40.40 -13.78 69.42
C MET A 1 39.43 -12.62 69.38
N ALA A 2 39.19 -12.09 68.21
CA ALA A 2 38.27 -10.95 68.01
C ALA A 2 36.89 -11.53 67.60
N ASP A 3 35.93 -11.35 68.52
CA ASP A 3 34.53 -11.65 68.28
C ASP A 3 33.95 -10.72 67.25
N TYR A 4 33.67 -11.24 66.06
CA TYR A 4 32.93 -10.54 65.04
C TYR A 4 31.43 -10.64 65.36
N HIS A 5 30.85 -9.62 65.96
CA HIS A 5 29.41 -9.45 66.02
C HIS A 5 28.88 -9.18 64.63
N PHE A 6 28.22 -10.18 64.02
CA PHE A 6 27.41 -10.01 62.83
C PHE A 6 26.11 -9.25 63.21
N VAL A 7 26.06 -8.00 62.87
CA VAL A 7 24.82 -7.23 62.93
C VAL A 7 24.02 -7.58 61.71
N TYR A 8 22.98 -8.40 61.88
CA TYR A 8 21.95 -8.55 60.85
C TYR A 8 21.26 -7.22 60.64
N LYS A 9 21.47 -6.61 59.49
CA LYS A 9 20.70 -5.47 59.05
C LYS A 9 19.31 -5.96 58.70
N ASP A 10 18.31 -5.62 59.54
CA ASP A 10 16.92 -5.96 59.25
C ASP A 10 16.54 -5.42 57.89
N VAL A 11 15.90 -6.20 57.07
CA VAL A 11 15.38 -5.80 55.74
C VAL A 11 14.37 -4.69 55.99
N GLU A 12 14.63 -3.52 55.47
CA GLU A 12 13.76 -2.37 55.57
C GLU A 12 12.31 -2.74 55.21
N GLY A 13 11.37 -2.69 56.17
CA GLY A 13 10.00 -3.05 55.97
C GLY A 13 9.51 -4.34 56.65
N THR A 14 10.35 -5.14 57.33
CA THR A 14 9.88 -6.24 58.15
C THR A 14 9.28 -5.74 59.48
N SER A 15 7.97 -5.96 59.61
CA SER A 15 7.22 -5.63 60.83
C SER A 15 7.57 -6.59 61.93
N THR A 16 8.01 -6.05 63.07
CA THR A 16 8.30 -6.83 64.29
C THR A 16 7.00 -7.09 65.09
N GLN A 17 7.07 -8.07 66.02
CA GLN A 17 5.91 -8.36 66.94
C GLN A 17 5.58 -7.11 67.78
N TRP A 18 6.58 -6.28 68.11
CA TRP A 18 6.39 -5.02 68.82
C TRP A 18 5.61 -4.01 67.98
N ASP A 19 5.86 -3.89 66.73
CA ASP A 19 5.09 -3.01 65.81
C ASP A 19 3.65 -3.45 65.68
N ASP A 20 3.34 -4.74 65.67
CA ASP A 20 1.99 -5.27 65.66
C ASP A 20 1.23 -4.95 66.97
N ILE A 21 1.93 -4.98 68.11
CA ILE A 21 1.36 -4.54 69.39
C ILE A 21 1.11 -3.02 69.37
N GLN A 22 2.03 -2.24 68.89
CA GLN A 22 1.83 -0.76 68.76
C GLN A 22 0.71 -0.36 67.84
N ARG A 23 0.49 -1.16 66.75
CA ARG A 23 -0.66 -0.97 65.86
C ARG A 23 -1.99 -1.30 66.55
N LYS A 24 -2.03 -2.37 67.35
CA LYS A 24 -3.21 -2.74 68.17
C LYS A 24 -3.55 -1.68 69.22
N LEU A 25 -2.56 -0.98 69.76
CA LEU A 25 -2.73 0.11 70.70
C LEU A 25 -3.03 1.46 70.06
N GLY A 26 -3.09 1.54 68.75
CA GLY A 26 -3.37 2.79 68.01
C GLY A 26 -2.21 3.75 67.89
N ASN A 27 -0.99 3.35 68.28
CA ASN A 27 0.21 4.19 68.25
C ASN A 27 0.91 4.17 66.88
N LEU A 28 0.62 3.19 66.02
CA LEU A 28 1.14 3.11 64.65
C LEU A 28 0.01 2.99 63.64
N PRO A 29 0.14 3.55 62.45
CA PRO A 29 -0.86 3.43 61.40
C PRO A 29 -1.04 1.98 60.95
N PRO A 30 -2.25 1.60 60.45
CA PRO A 30 -2.52 0.25 59.98
C PRO A 30 -1.56 -0.16 58.88
N LYS A 31 -1.21 -1.42 58.82
CA LYS A 31 -0.34 -2.00 57.78
C LYS A 31 -0.96 -1.71 56.39
N PRO A 32 -0.19 -1.23 55.42
CA PRO A 32 -0.68 -1.15 54.06
C PRO A 32 -1.13 -2.54 53.59
N ALA A 33 -2.21 -2.58 52.86
CA ALA A 33 -2.73 -3.84 52.31
C ALA A 33 -1.62 -4.53 51.47
N PRO A 34 -1.47 -5.85 51.61
CA PRO A 34 -0.46 -6.56 50.84
C PRO A 34 -0.71 -6.31 49.32
N PHE A 35 0.34 -5.97 48.60
CA PHE A 35 0.26 -5.82 47.16
C PHE A 35 -0.20 -7.17 46.57
N LYS A 36 -1.42 -7.20 46.03
CA LYS A 36 -1.89 -8.31 45.22
C LYS A 36 -1.46 -7.98 43.78
N PRO A 37 -0.45 -8.69 43.21
CA PRO A 37 -0.18 -8.52 41.81
C PRO A 37 -1.48 -8.79 41.00
N PRO A 38 -1.73 -8.03 39.93
CA PRO A 38 -2.85 -8.32 39.08
C PRO A 38 -2.79 -9.80 38.69
N SER A 39 -3.93 -10.47 38.67
CA SER A 39 -4.01 -11.86 38.23
C SER A 39 -3.39 -11.93 36.83
N PHE A 40 -2.38 -12.78 36.67
CA PHE A 40 -1.81 -13.06 35.35
C PHE A 40 -2.93 -13.67 34.50
N THR A 41 -3.49 -12.87 33.62
CA THR A 41 -4.24 -13.39 32.46
C THR A 41 -3.18 -13.81 31.46
N SER A 42 -2.95 -15.10 31.31
CA SER A 42 -2.22 -15.62 30.16
C SER A 42 -2.91 -15.05 28.89
N SER A 43 -2.14 -14.41 28.03
CA SER A 43 -2.60 -14.21 26.65
C SER A 43 -3.14 -15.58 26.18
N PRO A 44 -4.26 -15.61 25.45
CA PRO A 44 -4.72 -16.88 24.90
C PRO A 44 -3.54 -17.50 24.15
N ASP A 45 -3.19 -18.74 24.51
CA ASP A 45 -2.14 -19.48 23.83
C ASP A 45 -2.52 -19.51 22.34
N GLU A 46 -1.59 -19.17 21.46
CA GLU A 46 -1.80 -19.18 20.00
C GLU A 46 -2.33 -20.54 19.51
N GLU A 47 -2.06 -21.60 20.26
CA GLU A 47 -2.59 -22.96 20.06
C GLU A 47 -4.11 -23.09 20.28
N SER A 48 -4.75 -22.12 20.96
CA SER A 48 -6.20 -22.15 21.23
C SER A 48 -7.06 -21.46 20.15
N ILE A 49 -6.43 -20.79 19.18
CA ILE A 49 -7.14 -20.17 18.08
C ILE A 49 -7.53 -21.25 17.07
N PRO A 50 -8.81 -21.42 16.72
CA PRO A 50 -9.21 -22.40 15.70
C PRO A 50 -8.54 -22.04 14.37
N LYS A 51 -7.70 -22.93 13.85
CA LYS A 51 -7.03 -22.80 12.56
C LYS A 51 -8.08 -23.08 11.47
N ASP A 52 -8.73 -22.01 10.97
CA ASP A 52 -9.70 -22.08 9.89
C ASP A 52 -9.23 -21.29 8.65
N LYS A 53 -10.08 -21.20 7.63
CA LYS A 53 -9.75 -20.42 6.42
C LYS A 53 -9.47 -18.95 6.72
N SER A 54 -10.24 -18.34 7.62
CA SER A 54 -10.08 -16.93 7.97
C SER A 54 -8.73 -16.68 8.62
N TRP A 55 -8.27 -17.62 9.45
CA TRP A 55 -6.95 -17.57 10.06
C TRP A 55 -5.82 -17.65 9.01
N VAL A 56 -5.97 -18.48 7.98
CA VAL A 56 -5.00 -18.57 6.87
C VAL A 56 -5.01 -17.30 6.01
N ASP A 57 -6.17 -16.66 5.81
CA ASP A 57 -6.30 -15.44 5.00
C ASP A 57 -5.62 -14.21 5.63
N GLU A 58 -5.48 -14.18 6.95
CA GLU A 58 -4.82 -13.10 7.69
C GLU A 58 -3.29 -13.19 7.68
N LYS A 59 -2.72 -14.32 7.25
CA LYS A 59 -1.28 -14.58 7.25
C LYS A 59 -0.55 -13.98 6.06
N THR A 60 0.69 -13.56 6.29
CA THR A 60 1.62 -13.11 5.24
C THR A 60 2.20 -14.29 4.46
N GLU A 61 2.86 -14.02 3.32
CA GLU A 61 3.50 -15.06 2.51
C GLU A 61 4.57 -15.83 3.31
N GLU A 62 5.41 -15.11 4.08
CA GLU A 62 6.47 -15.70 4.90
C GLU A 62 5.88 -16.58 6.00
N GLU A 63 4.85 -16.12 6.72
CA GLU A 63 4.15 -16.90 7.76
C GLU A 63 3.46 -18.15 7.18
N LEU A 64 2.90 -18.05 5.97
CA LEU A 64 2.28 -19.19 5.30
C LEU A 64 3.30 -20.24 4.86
N GLU A 65 4.53 -19.85 4.53
CA GLU A 65 5.62 -20.79 4.23
C GLU A 65 6.07 -21.56 5.48
N GLU A 66 6.17 -20.88 6.65
CA GLU A 66 6.56 -21.48 7.91
C GLU A 66 5.51 -22.44 8.48
N LEU A 67 4.25 -22.32 8.09
CA LEU A 67 3.15 -23.15 8.57
C LEU A 67 3.03 -24.53 7.89
N GLU A 68 4.02 -24.97 7.11
CA GLU A 68 3.96 -26.25 6.41
C GLU A 68 3.78 -27.44 7.37
N ASP A 69 4.57 -27.46 8.45
CA ASP A 69 4.55 -28.54 9.44
C ASP A 69 3.30 -28.50 10.36
N ASP A 70 2.76 -27.31 10.59
CA ASP A 70 1.62 -27.09 11.51
C ASP A 70 0.25 -27.48 10.94
N LEU A 71 0.14 -27.62 9.61
CA LEU A 71 -1.10 -27.90 8.90
C LEU A 71 -1.17 -29.31 8.31
N ASP A 72 -0.16 -30.16 8.55
CA ASP A 72 -0.07 -31.52 8.01
C ASP A 72 -1.25 -32.43 8.41
N ASP A 73 -1.84 -32.18 9.58
CA ASP A 73 -2.99 -32.94 10.10
C ASP A 73 -4.32 -32.57 9.43
N ASP A 74 -4.42 -31.40 8.75
CA ASP A 74 -5.62 -30.95 8.03
C ASP A 74 -5.34 -30.74 6.54
N ARG A 75 -5.53 -31.80 5.78
CA ARG A 75 -5.33 -31.81 4.31
C ARG A 75 -6.06 -30.68 3.58
N PHE A 76 -7.23 -30.28 4.07
CA PHE A 76 -8.02 -29.23 3.45
C PHE A 76 -7.34 -27.85 3.65
N LEU A 77 -6.85 -27.56 4.85
CA LEU A 77 -6.13 -26.31 5.14
C LEU A 77 -4.79 -26.27 4.41
N GLU A 78 -4.10 -27.40 4.29
CA GLU A 78 -2.87 -27.51 3.51
C GLU A 78 -3.10 -27.17 2.01
N GLU A 79 -4.14 -27.75 1.39
CA GLU A 79 -4.49 -27.43 0.02
C GLU A 79 -4.90 -25.95 -0.13
N TYR A 80 -5.63 -25.40 0.84
CA TYR A 80 -6.01 -24.00 0.84
C TYR A 80 -4.79 -23.06 1.00
N ARG A 81 -3.88 -23.39 1.91
CA ARG A 81 -2.60 -22.66 2.08
C ARG A 81 -1.79 -22.65 0.79
N LYS A 82 -1.60 -23.81 0.15
CA LYS A 82 -0.87 -23.90 -1.13
C LYS A 82 -1.52 -23.04 -2.22
N LYS A 83 -2.85 -23.07 -2.31
CA LYS A 83 -3.59 -22.22 -3.25
C LYS A 83 -3.39 -20.74 -2.96
N ARG A 84 -3.48 -20.35 -1.69
CA ARG A 84 -3.30 -18.95 -1.26
C ARG A 84 -1.90 -18.45 -1.55
N LEU A 85 -0.86 -19.25 -1.28
CA LEU A 85 0.53 -18.91 -1.62
C LEU A 85 0.72 -18.69 -3.12
N VAL A 86 0.12 -19.54 -3.96
CA VAL A 86 0.18 -19.36 -5.42
C VAL A 86 -0.51 -18.06 -5.83
N GLU A 87 -1.70 -17.77 -5.30
CA GLU A 87 -2.42 -16.52 -5.56
C GLU A 87 -1.62 -15.28 -5.13
N MET A 88 -1.00 -15.31 -3.94
CA MET A 88 -0.16 -14.19 -3.46
C MET A 88 1.08 -14.00 -4.33
N ARG A 89 1.75 -15.06 -4.74
CA ARG A 89 2.91 -15.00 -5.65
C ARG A 89 2.53 -14.50 -7.04
N GLU A 90 1.38 -14.89 -7.54
CA GLU A 90 0.85 -14.37 -8.81
C GLU A 90 0.49 -12.88 -8.68
N ALA A 91 -0.17 -12.48 -7.60
CA ALA A 91 -0.47 -11.09 -7.31
C ALA A 91 0.81 -10.23 -7.16
N ALA A 92 1.83 -10.76 -6.48
CA ALA A 92 3.13 -10.08 -6.35
C ALA A 92 3.85 -9.92 -7.70
N LYS A 93 3.75 -10.91 -8.61
CA LYS A 93 4.30 -10.80 -9.97
C LYS A 93 3.58 -9.74 -10.79
N VAL A 94 2.30 -9.57 -10.58
CA VAL A 94 1.45 -8.61 -11.28
C VAL A 94 1.64 -7.20 -10.72
N SER A 95 1.81 -7.05 -9.41
CA SER A 95 2.09 -5.77 -8.73
C SER A 95 3.52 -5.27 -8.91
N LYS A 96 4.09 -5.42 -10.12
CA LYS A 96 5.50 -5.17 -10.41
C LYS A 96 5.87 -3.68 -10.46
N TYR A 97 4.90 -2.81 -10.82
CA TYR A 97 5.11 -1.38 -11.04
C TYR A 97 4.09 -0.62 -10.20
N GLY A 98 4.47 0.24 -9.30
CA GLY A 98 3.54 1.01 -8.46
C GLY A 98 3.84 2.50 -8.45
N SER A 99 4.81 2.93 -9.28
CA SER A 99 5.28 4.32 -9.35
C SER A 99 5.73 4.67 -10.76
N VAL A 100 5.86 5.98 -11.04
CA VAL A 100 6.40 6.48 -12.30
C VAL A 100 7.93 6.45 -12.24
N ILE A 101 8.54 5.61 -13.06
CA ILE A 101 9.99 5.34 -13.06
C ILE A 101 10.69 6.36 -13.97
N PRO A 102 11.69 7.13 -13.48
CA PRO A 102 12.51 7.95 -14.34
C PRO A 102 13.48 7.08 -15.16
N ILE A 103 13.57 7.32 -16.44
CA ILE A 103 14.51 6.64 -17.34
C ILE A 103 15.34 7.67 -18.13
N SER A 104 16.51 7.24 -18.59
CA SER A 104 17.36 7.98 -19.52
C SER A 104 17.13 7.57 -20.97
N GLY A 105 17.63 8.35 -21.94
CA GLY A 105 17.54 7.99 -23.35
C GLY A 105 18.22 6.66 -23.69
N SER A 106 19.31 6.32 -23.00
CA SER A 106 20.02 5.04 -23.16
C SER A 106 19.19 3.83 -22.71
N ASP A 107 18.34 4.02 -21.70
CA ASP A 107 17.51 2.95 -21.12
C ASP A 107 16.19 2.76 -21.87
N PHE A 108 15.82 3.70 -22.74
CA PHE A 108 14.53 3.69 -23.43
C PHE A 108 14.26 2.38 -24.17
N ILE A 109 15.24 1.87 -24.92
CA ILE A 109 15.06 0.64 -25.67
C ILE A 109 14.81 -0.54 -24.74
N ARG A 110 15.60 -0.65 -23.67
CA ARG A 110 15.48 -1.76 -22.71
C ARG A 110 14.17 -1.69 -21.92
N GLU A 111 13.83 -0.50 -21.42
CA GLU A 111 12.71 -0.31 -20.48
C GLU A 111 11.35 -0.17 -21.19
N VAL A 112 11.34 0.30 -22.45
CA VAL A 112 10.11 0.57 -23.21
C VAL A 112 9.95 -0.42 -24.37
N SER A 113 10.91 -0.45 -25.30
CA SER A 113 10.76 -1.25 -26.53
C SER A 113 10.92 -2.74 -26.29
N GLN A 114 11.77 -3.14 -25.33
CA GLN A 114 12.02 -4.54 -24.96
C GLN A 114 11.24 -4.97 -23.71
N ALA A 115 10.24 -4.20 -23.30
CA ALA A 115 9.35 -4.60 -22.23
C ALA A 115 8.61 -5.91 -22.60
N PRO A 116 8.27 -6.76 -21.62
CA PRO A 116 7.49 -7.98 -21.87
C PRO A 116 6.21 -7.69 -22.64
N SER A 117 5.81 -8.62 -23.52
CA SER A 117 4.67 -8.44 -24.44
C SER A 117 3.32 -8.30 -23.73
N ASP A 118 3.22 -8.80 -22.51
CA ASP A 118 2.06 -8.72 -21.62
C ASP A 118 1.96 -7.41 -20.84
N VAL A 119 3.04 -6.59 -20.87
CA VAL A 119 3.13 -5.33 -20.13
C VAL A 119 2.83 -4.13 -21.04
N TRP A 120 1.89 -3.31 -20.63
CA TRP A 120 1.68 -1.99 -21.22
C TRP A 120 2.63 -0.99 -20.60
N VAL A 121 3.28 -0.18 -21.44
CA VAL A 121 4.21 0.86 -21.01
C VAL A 121 3.67 2.23 -21.42
N VAL A 122 3.46 3.08 -20.43
CA VAL A 122 3.03 4.48 -20.62
C VAL A 122 4.22 5.39 -20.37
N VAL A 123 4.65 6.12 -21.41
CA VAL A 123 5.82 6.99 -21.37
C VAL A 123 5.38 8.44 -21.41
N ILE A 124 5.81 9.25 -20.45
CA ILE A 124 5.66 10.70 -20.52
C ILE A 124 6.96 11.38 -20.94
N LEU A 125 6.90 12.13 -22.04
CA LEU A 125 7.94 13.08 -22.42
C LEU A 125 7.64 14.40 -21.70
N TYR A 126 8.58 14.87 -20.90
CA TYR A 126 8.41 16.08 -20.11
C TYR A 126 9.64 16.98 -20.14
N LYS A 127 9.46 18.20 -19.69
CA LYS A 127 10.55 19.15 -19.41
C LYS A 127 10.23 19.85 -18.09
N GLU A 128 11.25 20.10 -17.30
CA GLU A 128 11.11 20.85 -16.06
C GLU A 128 10.68 22.30 -16.32
N GLY A 129 9.89 22.85 -15.43
CA GLY A 129 9.38 24.24 -15.53
C GLY A 129 8.11 24.40 -16.37
N ILE A 130 7.59 23.34 -16.99
CA ILE A 130 6.30 23.39 -17.72
C ILE A 130 5.18 22.92 -16.77
N PRO A 131 4.20 23.79 -16.43
CA PRO A 131 3.12 23.45 -15.48
C PRO A 131 2.27 22.26 -15.92
N GLU A 132 2.00 22.16 -17.22
CA GLU A 132 1.21 21.07 -17.82
C GLU A 132 1.90 19.71 -17.64
N CYS A 133 3.23 19.67 -17.71
CA CYS A 133 4.00 18.46 -17.43
C CYS A 133 3.85 18.03 -15.97
N THR A 134 3.91 18.98 -15.04
CA THR A 134 3.75 18.72 -13.61
C THR A 134 2.34 18.21 -13.30
N LEU A 135 1.32 18.80 -13.92
CA LEU A 135 -0.07 18.39 -13.76
C LEU A 135 -0.28 16.95 -14.22
N LEU A 136 0.17 16.63 -15.43
CA LEU A 136 0.02 15.26 -15.98
C LEU A 136 0.84 14.23 -15.17
N MET A 137 2.04 14.57 -14.72
CA MET A 137 2.86 13.68 -13.86
C MET A 137 2.13 13.30 -12.57
N ARG A 138 1.48 14.26 -11.89
CA ARG A 138 0.68 13.95 -10.69
C ARG A 138 -0.45 12.97 -10.98
N CYS A 139 -1.14 13.15 -12.13
CA CYS A 139 -2.16 12.20 -12.55
C CYS A 139 -1.60 10.81 -12.80
N LEU A 140 -0.42 10.72 -13.42
CA LEU A 140 0.24 9.44 -13.70
C LEU A 140 0.78 8.77 -12.43
N ASP A 141 1.27 9.51 -11.44
CA ASP A 141 1.69 8.98 -10.14
C ASP A 141 0.51 8.31 -9.41
N GLU A 142 -0.67 8.95 -9.46
CA GLU A 142 -1.90 8.37 -8.89
C GLU A 142 -2.36 7.13 -9.66
N LEU A 143 -2.28 7.14 -10.99
CA LEU A 143 -2.62 5.99 -11.82
C LEU A 143 -1.63 4.84 -11.66
N ALA A 144 -0.34 5.11 -11.54
CA ALA A 144 0.68 4.10 -11.30
C ALA A 144 0.43 3.33 -10.00
N SER A 145 0.06 4.03 -8.93
CA SER A 145 -0.29 3.41 -7.65
C SER A 145 -1.56 2.55 -7.74
N ARG A 146 -2.52 2.92 -8.60
CA ARG A 146 -3.78 2.16 -8.78
C ARG A 146 -3.66 0.97 -9.72
N TYR A 147 -2.78 1.07 -10.71
CA TYR A 147 -2.64 0.07 -11.78
C TYR A 147 -1.20 -0.45 -11.86
N PRO A 148 -0.75 -1.21 -10.85
CA PRO A 148 0.64 -1.65 -10.74
C PRO A 148 1.06 -2.69 -11.79
N ALA A 149 0.15 -3.23 -12.58
CA ALA A 149 0.44 -4.10 -13.71
C ALA A 149 0.88 -3.32 -14.96
N THR A 150 0.55 -2.01 -15.02
CA THR A 150 0.97 -1.11 -16.11
C THR A 150 2.26 -0.40 -15.71
N LYS A 151 3.24 -0.39 -16.59
CA LYS A 151 4.51 0.30 -16.38
C LYS A 151 4.42 1.75 -16.79
N PHE A 152 4.63 2.68 -15.84
CA PHE A 152 4.70 4.11 -16.09
C PHE A 152 6.14 4.58 -16.03
N VAL A 153 6.60 5.28 -17.07
CA VAL A 153 7.96 5.82 -17.13
C VAL A 153 7.93 7.30 -17.53
N LYS A 154 8.89 8.06 -17.00
CA LYS A 154 9.10 9.47 -17.36
C LYS A 154 10.50 9.68 -17.90
N ILE A 155 10.60 10.47 -18.97
CA ILE A 155 11.86 10.79 -19.63
C ILE A 155 11.86 12.26 -20.04
N ILE A 156 13.01 12.91 -19.91
CA ILE A 156 13.20 14.27 -20.43
C ILE A 156 13.07 14.22 -21.95
N SER A 157 12.27 15.12 -22.52
CA SER A 157 11.92 15.12 -23.94
C SER A 157 13.15 15.15 -24.87
N THR A 158 14.15 15.95 -24.53
CA THR A 158 15.40 16.11 -25.30
C THR A 158 16.32 14.89 -25.20
N ASP A 159 16.21 14.09 -24.14
CA ASP A 159 16.97 12.84 -23.98
C ASP A 159 16.35 11.72 -24.82
N CYS A 160 15.05 11.79 -25.07
CA CYS A 160 14.34 10.83 -25.91
C CYS A 160 14.42 11.22 -27.39
N ILE A 161 14.10 12.47 -27.72
CA ILE A 161 14.07 12.99 -29.09
C ILE A 161 14.84 14.30 -29.13
N PRO A 162 16.02 14.35 -29.79
CA PRO A 162 16.77 15.59 -29.92
C PRO A 162 15.93 16.71 -30.53
N ASN A 163 16.01 17.90 -29.97
CA ASN A 163 15.26 19.10 -30.39
C ASN A 163 13.73 18.95 -30.38
N TYR A 164 13.19 18.13 -29.47
CA TYR A 164 11.74 18.00 -29.32
C TYR A 164 11.12 19.35 -28.96
N PRO A 165 10.06 19.81 -29.71
CA PRO A 165 9.48 21.13 -29.48
C PRO A 165 8.75 21.23 -28.13
N ASP A 166 9.04 22.29 -27.37
CA ASP A 166 8.41 22.54 -26.06
C ASP A 166 6.88 22.71 -26.16
N CYS A 167 6.37 23.21 -27.27
CA CYS A 167 4.93 23.34 -27.48
C CYS A 167 4.15 22.03 -27.58
N ASN A 168 4.86 20.91 -27.78
CA ASN A 168 4.27 19.58 -27.82
C ASN A 168 4.26 18.90 -26.44
N LEU A 169 4.80 19.55 -25.41
CA LEU A 169 4.88 18.99 -24.08
C LEU A 169 3.65 19.33 -23.23
N PRO A 170 3.25 18.41 -22.35
CA PRO A 170 3.72 17.02 -22.25
C PRO A 170 3.22 16.13 -23.39
N THR A 171 4.00 15.11 -23.77
CA THR A 171 3.54 14.08 -24.72
C THR A 171 3.47 12.74 -24.00
N LEU A 172 2.35 12.03 -24.15
CA LEU A 172 2.15 10.71 -23.62
C LEU A 172 2.18 9.68 -24.75
N LEU A 173 3.08 8.71 -24.64
CA LEU A 173 3.21 7.60 -25.59
C LEU A 173 2.81 6.30 -24.91
N VAL A 174 2.05 5.47 -25.60
CA VAL A 174 1.63 4.16 -25.11
C VAL A 174 2.27 3.10 -25.96
N TYR A 175 3.01 2.18 -25.32
CA TYR A 175 3.70 1.08 -25.97
C TYR A 175 3.13 -0.27 -25.50
N ASN A 176 3.08 -1.20 -26.43
CA ASN A 176 2.86 -2.62 -26.13
C ASN A 176 3.60 -3.45 -27.16
N ASN A 177 4.30 -4.47 -26.70
CA ASN A 177 5.09 -5.37 -27.56
C ASN A 177 6.02 -4.62 -28.53
N GLY A 178 6.77 -3.62 -28.02
CA GLY A 178 7.71 -2.82 -28.79
C GLY A 178 7.10 -1.85 -29.80
N SER A 179 5.77 -1.77 -29.91
CA SER A 179 5.06 -0.92 -30.87
C SER A 179 4.32 0.21 -30.18
N VAL A 180 4.32 1.41 -30.77
CA VAL A 180 3.50 2.53 -30.31
C VAL A 180 2.03 2.24 -30.63
N LYS A 181 1.18 2.23 -29.61
CA LYS A 181 -0.27 2.04 -29.72
C LYS A 181 -1.03 3.37 -29.60
N GLY A 182 -0.48 4.32 -28.85
CA GLY A 182 -1.09 5.62 -28.68
C GLY A 182 -0.06 6.74 -28.59
N ASN A 183 -0.42 7.93 -29.09
CA ASN A 183 0.38 9.14 -29.00
C ASN A 183 -0.56 10.33 -28.72
N TYR A 184 -0.36 10.96 -27.56
CA TYR A 184 -1.19 12.07 -27.09
C TYR A 184 -0.29 13.28 -26.84
N VAL A 185 -0.39 14.30 -27.69
CA VAL A 185 0.42 15.53 -27.62
C VAL A 185 -0.37 16.62 -26.91
N GLY A 186 0.16 17.09 -25.78
CA GLY A 186 -0.46 18.11 -24.94
C GLY A 186 -1.56 17.58 -24.03
N VAL A 187 -1.93 18.38 -23.02
CA VAL A 187 -2.92 17.98 -22.00
C VAL A 187 -4.37 18.02 -22.50
N HIS A 188 -4.65 18.68 -23.61
CA HIS A 188 -6.01 18.89 -24.12
C HIS A 188 -6.75 17.57 -24.45
N HIS A 189 -6.02 16.49 -24.72
CA HIS A 189 -6.59 15.16 -24.92
C HIS A 189 -7.27 14.59 -23.67
N PHE A 190 -6.87 15.04 -22.49
CA PHE A 190 -7.32 14.50 -21.20
C PHE A 190 -8.43 15.31 -20.53
N GLY A 191 -9.08 16.19 -21.30
CA GLY A 191 -10.16 17.05 -20.84
C GLY A 191 -9.70 18.41 -20.31
N ARG A 192 -10.65 19.28 -19.97
CA ARG A 192 -10.38 20.66 -19.58
C ARG A 192 -9.51 20.80 -18.33
N ARG A 193 -9.63 19.87 -17.37
CA ARG A 193 -8.95 19.91 -16.06
C ARG A 193 -7.92 18.78 -15.88
N CYS A 194 -7.52 18.06 -16.90
CA CYS A 194 -6.56 16.95 -16.81
C CYS A 194 -6.60 16.24 -15.45
N THR A 195 -7.59 15.36 -15.26
CA THR A 195 -7.75 14.58 -14.02
C THR A 195 -7.24 13.15 -14.22
N PRO A 196 -6.85 12.43 -13.17
CA PRO A 196 -6.45 11.03 -13.29
C PRO A 196 -7.51 10.15 -13.96
N GLU A 197 -8.78 10.43 -13.69
CA GLU A 197 -9.93 9.73 -14.30
C GLU A 197 -10.05 10.04 -15.80
N GLY A 198 -9.83 11.30 -16.18
CA GLY A 198 -9.83 11.71 -17.59
C GLY A 198 -8.68 11.05 -18.36
N VAL A 199 -7.48 11.02 -17.79
CA VAL A 199 -6.32 10.30 -18.37
C VAL A 199 -6.62 8.81 -18.50
N ALA A 200 -7.16 8.18 -17.47
CA ALA A 200 -7.50 6.76 -17.47
C ALA A 200 -8.56 6.43 -18.55
N LEU A 201 -9.60 7.27 -18.71
CA LEU A 201 -10.61 7.09 -19.76
C LEU A 201 -10.00 7.12 -21.14
N VAL A 202 -9.12 8.08 -21.41
CA VAL A 202 -8.45 8.22 -22.73
C VAL A 202 -7.53 7.01 -22.99
N LEU A 203 -6.74 6.59 -22.00
CA LEU A 203 -5.84 5.43 -22.12
C LEU A 203 -6.61 4.12 -22.36
N CYS A 204 -7.77 3.95 -21.74
CA CYS A 204 -8.59 2.74 -21.88
C CYS A 204 -9.60 2.80 -23.03
N GLN A 205 -9.62 3.87 -23.83
CA GLN A 205 -10.61 4.04 -24.89
C GLN A 205 -10.48 2.99 -26.00
N SER A 206 -9.28 2.73 -26.46
CA SER A 206 -9.02 1.80 -27.56
C SER A 206 -8.48 0.46 -27.07
N ASP A 207 -7.60 0.45 -26.10
CA ASP A 207 -6.83 -0.70 -25.63
C ASP A 207 -6.89 -0.86 -24.10
N PRO A 208 -6.72 -2.07 -23.56
CA PRO A 208 -6.68 -2.32 -22.11
C PRO A 208 -5.34 -1.89 -21.50
N VAL A 209 -4.98 -0.61 -21.62
CA VAL A 209 -3.69 -0.07 -21.17
C VAL A 209 -3.56 -0.15 -19.66
N LEU A 210 -4.63 0.16 -18.93
CA LEU A 210 -4.65 0.11 -17.47
C LEU A 210 -5.17 -1.24 -17.01
N ASN A 211 -4.32 -1.99 -16.33
CA ASN A 211 -4.62 -3.30 -15.80
C ASN A 211 -4.35 -3.34 -14.29
N ASP A 212 -5.32 -3.81 -13.54
CA ASP A 212 -5.22 -4.05 -12.10
C ASP A 212 -4.57 -5.42 -11.79
N GLY A 213 -4.34 -6.23 -12.83
CA GLY A 213 -3.70 -7.54 -12.74
C GLY A 213 -4.57 -8.67 -12.23
N GLN A 214 -5.83 -8.42 -11.90
CA GLN A 214 -6.69 -9.43 -11.29
C GLN A 214 -7.62 -10.18 -12.28
N SER A 215 -7.76 -9.69 -13.49
CA SER A 215 -8.73 -10.24 -14.45
C SER A 215 -8.16 -10.36 -15.86
N GLY A 216 -8.67 -11.29 -16.66
CA GLY A 216 -8.31 -11.43 -18.07
C GLY A 216 -8.59 -10.14 -18.87
N SER A 217 -7.82 -9.88 -19.93
CA SER A 217 -7.68 -8.60 -20.62
C SER A 217 -8.98 -7.86 -20.99
N ASP A 218 -10.04 -8.54 -21.39
CA ASP A 218 -11.29 -7.89 -21.81
C ASP A 218 -12.22 -7.55 -20.64
N GLN A 219 -12.30 -8.40 -19.63
CA GLN A 219 -13.09 -8.13 -18.42
C GLN A 219 -12.43 -7.03 -17.57
N SER A 220 -11.11 -6.98 -17.55
CA SER A 220 -10.33 -5.95 -16.87
C SER A 220 -10.62 -4.56 -17.44
N ARG A 221 -10.64 -4.40 -18.77
CA ARG A 221 -10.94 -3.13 -19.43
C ARG A 221 -12.31 -2.56 -19.03
N GLU A 222 -13.36 -3.38 -19.10
CA GLU A 222 -14.70 -2.93 -18.72
C GLU A 222 -14.81 -2.61 -17.23
N ALA A 223 -14.18 -3.38 -16.37
CA ALA A 223 -14.13 -3.13 -14.94
C ALA A 223 -13.40 -1.81 -14.63
N VAL A 224 -12.24 -1.57 -15.28
CA VAL A 224 -11.49 -0.30 -15.16
C VAL A 224 -12.32 0.88 -15.63
N ILE A 225 -12.92 0.81 -16.82
CA ILE A 225 -13.76 1.88 -17.36
C ILE A 225 -14.97 2.15 -16.45
N ARG A 226 -15.61 1.12 -15.93
CA ARG A 226 -16.73 1.25 -14.98
C ARG A 226 -16.28 1.89 -13.67
N GLY A 227 -15.15 1.47 -13.11
CA GLY A 227 -14.56 2.04 -11.90
C GLY A 227 -14.15 3.50 -12.08
N VAL A 228 -13.55 3.84 -13.22
CA VAL A 228 -13.17 5.21 -13.55
C VAL A 228 -14.41 6.10 -13.74
N ARG A 229 -15.42 5.63 -14.45
CA ARG A 229 -16.70 6.37 -14.61
C ARG A 229 -17.39 6.61 -13.27
N LYS A 230 -17.43 5.61 -12.40
CA LYS A 230 -18.01 5.74 -11.06
C LYS A 230 -17.31 6.85 -10.27
N ARG A 231 -15.98 6.84 -10.20
CA ARG A 231 -15.20 7.86 -9.49
C ARG A 231 -15.33 9.25 -10.10
N PHE A 232 -15.41 9.31 -11.43
CA PHE A 232 -15.64 10.58 -12.11
C PHE A 232 -17.00 11.19 -11.71
N LEU A 233 -18.06 10.38 -11.67
CA LEU A 233 -19.38 10.81 -11.21
C LEU A 233 -19.36 11.22 -9.73
N GLU A 234 -18.71 10.44 -8.86
CA GLU A 234 -18.55 10.77 -7.44
C GLU A 234 -17.86 12.11 -7.25
N LYS A 235 -16.79 12.41 -7.99
CA LYS A 235 -16.11 13.71 -7.92
C LYS A 235 -16.97 14.86 -8.41
N VAL A 236 -17.70 14.66 -9.50
CA VAL A 236 -18.61 15.70 -10.03
C VAL A 236 -19.72 16.00 -9.04
N VAL A 237 -20.25 15.00 -8.34
CA VAL A 237 -21.27 15.19 -7.29
C VAL A 237 -20.71 15.97 -6.11
N VAL A 238 -19.52 15.61 -5.62
CA VAL A 238 -18.87 16.32 -4.49
C VAL A 238 -18.55 17.78 -4.87
N GLU A 239 -18.01 18.05 -6.07
CA GLU A 239 -17.76 19.43 -6.53
C GLU A 239 -19.05 20.25 -6.61
N HIS A 240 -20.19 19.65 -6.97
CA HIS A 240 -21.48 20.33 -7.01
C HIS A 240 -22.06 20.63 -5.61
N GLU A 241 -21.84 19.75 -4.64
CA GLU A 241 -22.26 19.95 -3.26
C GLU A 241 -21.45 21.06 -2.57
N GLU A 242 -20.15 21.19 -2.86
CA GLU A 242 -19.30 22.27 -2.33
C GLU A 242 -19.63 23.64 -2.93
N ASP A 243 -20.09 23.71 -4.17
CA ASP A 243 -20.50 24.96 -4.83
C ASP A 243 -21.87 25.47 -4.33
N ASP A 244 -22.75 24.60 -3.83
CA ASP A 244 -24.11 24.96 -3.38
C ASP A 244 -24.12 25.45 -1.91
N ASP A 245 -23.19 24.96 -1.06
CA ASP A 245 -23.04 25.41 0.33
C ASP A 245 -22.39 26.81 0.45
N GLY A 246 -21.77 27.33 -0.59
CA GLY A 246 -21.09 28.64 -0.63
C GLY A 246 -22.02 29.84 -0.89
N SER A 247 -23.29 29.66 -1.25
CA SER A 247 -24.16 30.72 -1.71
C SER A 247 -25.28 31.17 -0.74
N SER A 248 -25.20 30.76 0.53
CA SER A 248 -26.17 31.13 1.57
C SER A 248 -25.54 31.93 2.71
N SER A 249 -25.05 33.13 2.40
CA SER A 249 -24.70 34.13 3.40
C SER A 249 -24.85 35.50 2.77
N ASP A 250 -26.08 36.03 2.79
CA ASP A 250 -26.39 37.47 2.73
C ASP A 250 -27.52 37.76 3.73
#